data_91c6cc998167fb867e0af934b773ed11
#
_entry.id   91c6cc998167fb867e0af934b773ed11
#
_cell.length_a   1.000
_cell.length_b   1.000
_cell.length_c   1.000
_cell.angle_alpha   90.00
_cell.angle_beta   90.00
_cell.angle_gamma   90.00
#
_symmetry.space_group_name_H-M   'P 1'
#
loop_
_entity.id
_entity.type
_entity.pdbx_description
1 polymer ?
#
loop_
_entity_poly.entity_id
_entity_poly.type
_entity_poly.pdbx_seq_one_letter_code
_entity_poly.pdbx_strand_id
1 'polypeptide(L)'
;MNHYRHRFEHVENYLHHRPPYLLVDEIQMIGERNIVTAKLVAQEDAFIAGHFPEAPIFPGAMMQEFITQSAGILIAANFNPMESYDTSDPSHNEYALGVLMKVNSARYRSFARPGDRLEANIRLNEIIENLFDFTGRITVRETEIMRIDFRLSNIRSALLNEPA
;
A
#
# COMPACT_ATOMS: atom_id res chain seq x y z
N MET A 1 -7.36 16.43 14.11
CA MET A 1 -8.26 16.14 12.97
C MET A 1 -9.17 14.99 13.37
N ASN A 2 -10.47 15.05 13.06
CA ASN A 2 -11.36 13.90 13.29
C ASN A 2 -11.06 12.81 12.28
N HIS A 3 -11.14 11.55 12.73
CA HIS A 3 -10.98 10.41 11.84
C HIS A 3 -12.28 9.61 11.80
N TYR A 4 -12.66 9.18 10.61
CA TYR A 4 -13.81 8.33 10.34
C TYR A 4 -13.33 6.91 10.01
N ARG A 5 -14.13 5.91 10.36
CA ARG A 5 -13.84 4.51 10.07
C ARG A 5 -14.69 4.04 8.90
N HIS A 6 -14.03 3.41 7.93
CA HIS A 6 -14.69 2.81 6.78
C HIS A 6 -14.45 1.32 6.71
N ARG A 7 -15.47 0.59 6.22
CA ARG A 7 -15.37 -0.84 5.92
C ARG A 7 -16.02 -1.08 4.57
N PHE A 8 -15.19 -1.38 3.58
CA PHE A 8 -15.61 -1.64 2.21
C PHE A 8 -15.36 -3.10 1.85
N GLU A 9 -16.14 -3.62 0.92
CA GLU A 9 -16.01 -4.99 0.42
C GLU A 9 -14.82 -5.13 -0.54
N HIS A 10 -14.56 -4.09 -1.34
CA HIS A 10 -13.55 -4.13 -2.41
C HIS A 10 -12.35 -3.24 -2.09
N VAL A 11 -11.16 -3.72 -2.49
CA VAL A 11 -9.87 -3.02 -2.25
C VAL A 11 -9.86 -1.62 -2.88
N GLU A 12 -10.38 -1.50 -4.10
CA GLU A 12 -10.44 -0.24 -4.83
C GLU A 12 -11.27 0.85 -4.14
N ASN A 13 -12.13 0.49 -3.18
CA ASN A 13 -12.89 1.46 -2.42
C ASN A 13 -12.08 2.11 -1.28
N TYR A 14 -10.92 1.56 -0.95
CA TYR A 14 -9.97 2.16 0.00
C TYR A 14 -8.89 3.02 -0.68
N LEU A 15 -8.57 2.74 -1.95
CA LEU A 15 -7.44 3.34 -2.66
C LEU A 15 -7.88 3.98 -3.98
N HIS A 16 -7.22 5.08 -4.35
CA HIS A 16 -7.42 5.72 -5.65
C HIS A 16 -6.69 4.98 -6.80
N HIS A 17 -5.81 4.03 -6.46
CA HIS A 17 -5.10 3.20 -7.43
C HIS A 17 -6.05 2.29 -8.21
N ARG A 18 -5.71 2.03 -9.47
CA ARG A 18 -6.45 1.10 -10.35
C ARG A 18 -5.47 0.18 -11.06
N PRO A 19 -5.92 -0.99 -11.55
CA PRO A 19 -5.08 -1.84 -12.38
C PRO A 19 -4.50 -1.09 -13.59
N PRO A 20 -3.26 -1.36 -14.00
CA PRO A 20 -2.36 -2.41 -13.47
C PRO A 20 -1.54 -2.00 -12.23
N TYR A 21 -1.69 -0.77 -11.72
CA TYR A 21 -0.91 -0.24 -10.60
C TYR A 21 -1.46 -0.64 -9.22
N LEU A 22 -2.72 -1.02 -9.10
CA LEU A 22 -3.29 -1.58 -7.87
C LEU A 22 -2.72 -2.99 -7.64
N LEU A 23 -1.92 -3.15 -6.59
CA LEU A 23 -1.18 -4.38 -6.32
C LEU A 23 -1.82 -5.27 -5.25
N VAL A 24 -2.69 -4.73 -4.42
CA VAL A 24 -3.35 -5.50 -3.35
C VAL A 24 -4.51 -6.30 -3.95
N ASP A 25 -4.43 -7.63 -3.89
CA ASP A 25 -5.50 -8.50 -4.37
C ASP A 25 -6.54 -8.80 -3.27
N GLU A 26 -6.09 -8.88 -2.01
CA GLU A 26 -6.93 -9.32 -0.90
C GLU A 26 -6.55 -8.63 0.40
N ILE A 27 -7.56 -8.22 1.16
CA ILE A 27 -7.42 -7.78 2.55
C ILE A 27 -7.80 -8.95 3.45
N GLN A 28 -6.81 -9.51 4.15
CA GLN A 28 -7.03 -10.64 5.05
C GLN A 28 -7.49 -10.19 6.44
N MET A 29 -6.97 -9.05 6.92
CA MET A 29 -7.31 -8.52 8.24
C MET A 29 -7.03 -7.03 8.31
N ILE A 30 -7.96 -6.28 8.90
CA ILE A 30 -7.76 -4.91 9.33
C ILE A 30 -7.96 -4.85 10.85
N GLY A 31 -6.87 -4.67 11.58
CA GLY A 31 -6.89 -4.38 13.01
C GLY A 31 -6.92 -2.88 13.28
N GLU A 32 -6.76 -2.49 14.53
CA GLU A 32 -6.75 -1.07 14.91
C GLU A 32 -5.54 -0.32 14.34
N ARG A 33 -4.36 -0.91 14.49
CA ARG A 33 -3.07 -0.33 14.04
C ARG A 33 -2.25 -1.28 13.17
N ASN A 34 -2.87 -2.30 12.61
CA ASN A 34 -2.19 -3.25 11.75
C ASN A 34 -3.12 -3.77 10.65
N ILE A 35 -2.53 -4.19 9.56
CA ILE A 35 -3.22 -4.77 8.42
C ILE A 35 -2.43 -5.94 7.86
N VAL A 36 -3.13 -6.95 7.38
CA VAL A 36 -2.57 -8.06 6.62
C VAL A 36 -3.25 -8.11 5.27
N THR A 37 -2.47 -8.09 4.21
CA THR A 37 -2.94 -8.15 2.82
C THR A 37 -2.19 -9.21 2.04
N ALA A 38 -2.73 -9.60 0.90
CA ALA A 38 -2.07 -10.55 0.04
C ALA A 38 -2.08 -10.13 -1.44
N LYS A 39 -1.08 -10.61 -2.19
CA LYS A 39 -0.97 -10.52 -3.64
C LYS A 39 -0.44 -11.84 -4.19
N LEU A 40 -1.10 -12.36 -5.20
CA LEU A 40 -0.55 -13.41 -6.04
C LEU A 40 0.31 -12.75 -7.14
N VAL A 41 1.58 -13.13 -7.24
CA VAL A 41 2.43 -12.69 -8.35
C VAL A 41 2.01 -13.48 -9.60
N ALA A 42 1.35 -12.81 -10.54
CA ALA A 42 0.93 -13.42 -11.79
C ALA A 42 2.01 -13.26 -12.88
N GLN A 43 2.09 -14.21 -13.80
CA GLN A 43 3.00 -14.11 -14.95
C GLN A 43 2.65 -12.90 -15.84
N GLU A 44 1.39 -12.52 -15.85
CA GLU A 44 0.80 -11.44 -16.63
C GLU A 44 0.93 -10.06 -15.94
N ASP A 45 1.44 -10.00 -14.70
CA ASP A 45 1.67 -8.73 -14.04
C ASP A 45 2.55 -7.82 -14.89
N ALA A 46 2.12 -6.58 -15.10
CA ALA A 46 2.75 -5.63 -16.02
C ALA A 46 4.24 -5.38 -15.76
N PHE A 47 4.69 -5.65 -14.54
CA PHE A 47 6.08 -5.44 -14.11
C PHE A 47 7.00 -6.67 -14.28
N ILE A 48 6.45 -7.80 -14.68
CA ILE A 48 7.16 -9.08 -14.73
C ILE A 48 7.92 -9.25 -16.05
N ALA A 49 7.27 -8.97 -17.18
CA ALA A 49 7.81 -9.28 -18.51
C ALA A 49 9.19 -8.68 -18.80
N GLY A 50 9.46 -7.49 -18.26
CA GLY A 50 10.77 -6.82 -18.44
C GLY A 50 11.75 -7.02 -17.28
N HIS A 51 11.37 -7.74 -16.22
CA HIS A 51 12.17 -7.80 -14.98
C HIS A 51 12.40 -9.25 -14.46
N PHE A 52 13.11 -10.13 -15.14
CA PHE A 52 13.86 -9.96 -16.38
C PHE A 52 13.33 -10.93 -17.44
N PRO A 53 13.56 -10.70 -18.75
CA PRO A 53 13.22 -11.67 -19.78
C PRO A 53 13.84 -13.04 -19.46
N GLU A 54 13.04 -14.12 -19.58
CA GLU A 54 13.41 -15.52 -19.28
C GLU A 54 13.74 -15.83 -17.81
N ALA A 55 13.88 -14.82 -16.95
CA ALA A 55 14.10 -14.98 -15.51
C ALA A 55 13.19 -14.04 -14.70
N PRO A 56 11.88 -14.21 -14.77
CA PRO A 56 10.91 -13.28 -14.21
C PRO A 56 10.96 -13.29 -12.68
N ILE A 57 11.12 -12.10 -12.11
CA ILE A 57 10.99 -11.85 -10.68
C ILE A 57 10.14 -10.59 -10.43
N PHE A 58 9.39 -10.59 -9.36
CA PHE A 58 8.62 -9.42 -8.96
C PHE A 58 9.58 -8.32 -8.45
N PRO A 59 9.54 -7.10 -9.00
CA PRO A 59 10.52 -6.07 -8.67
C PRO A 59 10.46 -5.66 -7.19
N GLY A 60 11.62 -5.45 -6.57
CA GLY A 60 11.70 -4.94 -5.20
C GLY A 60 10.99 -3.60 -5.01
N ALA A 61 11.04 -2.71 -6.01
CA ALA A 61 10.29 -1.46 -6.02
C ALA A 61 8.76 -1.71 -5.95
N MET A 62 8.26 -2.75 -6.60
CA MET A 62 6.84 -3.12 -6.55
C MET A 62 6.48 -3.83 -5.24
N MET A 63 7.41 -4.52 -4.58
CA MET A 63 7.22 -5.01 -3.21
C MET A 63 7.02 -3.83 -2.24
N GLN A 64 7.82 -2.77 -2.39
CA GLN A 64 7.66 -1.54 -1.61
C GLN A 64 6.30 -0.91 -1.88
N GLU A 65 5.90 -0.78 -3.14
CA GLU A 65 4.60 -0.22 -3.51
C GLU A 65 3.44 -1.05 -2.95
N PHE A 66 3.51 -2.38 -3.00
CA PHE A 66 2.51 -3.26 -2.39
C PHE A 66 2.33 -3.01 -0.89
N ILE A 67 3.43 -2.80 -0.15
CA ILE A 67 3.39 -2.45 1.28
C ILE A 67 2.79 -1.06 1.50
N THR A 68 3.17 -0.07 0.69
CA THR A 68 2.66 1.31 0.87
C THR A 68 1.17 1.40 0.54
N GLN A 69 0.69 0.69 -0.47
CA GLN A 69 -0.74 0.57 -0.76
C GLN A 69 -1.49 -0.10 0.40
N SER A 70 -0.94 -1.18 0.94
CA SER A 70 -1.54 -1.87 2.10
C SER A 70 -1.64 -0.96 3.33
N ALA A 71 -0.61 -0.14 3.59
CA ALA A 71 -0.65 0.87 4.65
C ALA A 71 -1.69 1.96 4.35
N GLY A 72 -1.83 2.37 3.09
CA GLY A 72 -2.87 3.31 2.65
C GLY A 72 -4.27 2.79 2.93
N ILE A 73 -4.52 1.49 2.74
CA ILE A 73 -5.79 0.85 3.11
C ILE A 73 -6.05 0.99 4.61
N LEU A 74 -5.05 0.76 5.47
CA LEU A 74 -5.21 0.91 6.92
C LEU A 74 -5.55 2.36 7.30
N ILE A 75 -4.90 3.34 6.67
CA ILE A 75 -5.21 4.75 6.88
C ILE A 75 -6.67 5.04 6.45
N ALA A 76 -7.06 4.66 5.25
CA ALA A 76 -8.41 4.86 4.73
C ALA A 76 -9.48 4.17 5.59
N ALA A 77 -9.16 3.00 6.15
CA ALA A 77 -10.08 2.23 6.96
C ALA A 77 -10.30 2.79 8.37
N ASN A 78 -9.27 3.35 9.02
CA ASN A 78 -9.32 3.69 10.44
C ASN A 78 -8.99 5.15 10.75
N PHE A 79 -8.31 5.85 9.85
CA PHE A 79 -7.77 7.21 10.08
C PHE A 79 -8.13 8.15 8.94
N ASN A 80 -9.25 7.91 8.27
CA ASN A 80 -9.71 8.71 7.15
C ASN A 80 -10.26 10.06 7.66
N PRO A 81 -9.80 11.20 7.14
CA PRO A 81 -10.35 12.50 7.52
C PRO A 81 -11.73 12.80 6.91
N MET A 82 -12.18 11.99 5.95
CA MET A 82 -13.46 12.19 5.24
C MET A 82 -14.56 11.30 5.82
N GLU A 83 -15.69 11.88 6.17
CA GLU A 83 -16.89 11.15 6.59
C GLU A 83 -17.52 10.39 5.41
N SER A 84 -17.59 11.04 4.25
CA SER A 84 -17.97 10.41 2.98
C SER A 84 -16.72 10.26 2.12
N TYR A 85 -16.39 9.02 1.75
CA TYR A 85 -15.15 8.69 1.04
C TYR A 85 -15.45 7.97 -0.27
N ASP A 86 -15.01 8.55 -1.37
CA ASP A 86 -15.12 8.00 -2.72
C ASP A 86 -13.76 8.05 -3.41
N THR A 87 -13.26 6.89 -3.84
CA THR A 87 -11.96 6.75 -4.49
C THR A 87 -12.01 6.90 -6.01
N SER A 88 -13.18 7.18 -6.60
CA SER A 88 -13.33 7.34 -8.05
C SER A 88 -12.72 8.66 -8.56
N ASP A 89 -12.69 9.69 -7.71
CA ASP A 89 -12.08 10.99 -8.03
C ASP A 89 -11.15 11.48 -6.91
N PRO A 90 -9.82 11.40 -7.09
CA PRO A 90 -8.86 11.83 -6.09
C PRO A 90 -8.92 13.34 -5.80
N SER A 91 -9.41 14.16 -6.73
CA SER A 91 -9.49 15.62 -6.56
C SER A 91 -10.52 16.07 -5.54
N HIS A 92 -11.48 15.21 -5.17
CA HIS A 92 -12.54 15.50 -4.19
C HIS A 92 -12.26 14.97 -2.78
N ASN A 93 -11.15 14.26 -2.57
CA ASN A 93 -10.83 13.65 -1.28
C ASN A 93 -9.76 14.45 -0.52
N GLU A 94 -10.15 15.59 0.03
CA GLU A 94 -9.21 16.46 0.75
C GLU A 94 -8.59 15.75 1.96
N TYR A 95 -7.26 15.78 2.06
CA TYR A 95 -6.44 15.10 3.08
C TYR A 95 -6.58 13.56 3.14
N ALA A 96 -7.24 12.94 2.18
CA ALA A 96 -7.38 11.49 2.12
C ALA A 96 -6.51 10.83 1.04
N LEU A 97 -5.66 11.62 0.36
CA LEU A 97 -4.71 11.11 -0.62
C LEU A 97 -3.38 10.79 0.06
N GLY A 98 -3.09 9.49 0.20
CA GLY A 98 -1.85 9.01 0.79
C GLY A 98 -0.67 9.05 -0.18
N VAL A 99 0.44 9.64 0.21
CA VAL A 99 1.69 9.66 -0.56
C VAL A 99 2.86 9.17 0.28
N LEU A 100 3.82 8.50 -0.38
CA LEU A 100 5.06 8.07 0.25
C LEU A 100 5.99 9.28 0.45
N MET A 101 6.30 9.60 1.71
CA MET A 101 7.15 10.73 2.07
C MET A 101 8.60 10.32 2.30
N LYS A 102 8.81 9.15 2.92
CA LYS A 102 10.15 8.73 3.31
C LYS A 102 10.23 7.22 3.49
N VAL A 103 11.33 6.64 3.08
CA VAL A 103 11.77 5.30 3.45
C VAL A 103 12.98 5.45 4.38
N ASN A 104 12.83 5.02 5.63
CA ASN A 104 13.91 5.08 6.62
C ASN A 104 14.89 3.93 6.44
N SER A 105 14.36 2.74 6.19
CA SER A 105 15.16 1.56 5.84
C SER A 105 14.34 0.59 4.99
N ALA A 106 15.00 -0.10 4.06
CA ALA A 106 14.40 -1.21 3.33
C ALA A 106 15.45 -2.31 3.17
N ARG A 107 15.04 -3.56 3.39
CA ARG A 107 15.89 -4.75 3.21
C ARG A 107 15.16 -5.78 2.39
N TYR A 108 15.76 -6.15 1.27
CA TYR A 108 15.29 -7.18 0.35
C TYR A 108 16.17 -8.41 0.55
N ARG A 109 15.59 -9.51 1.01
CA ARG A 109 16.32 -10.72 1.44
C ARG A 109 16.22 -11.85 0.43
N SER A 110 15.16 -11.84 -0.37
CA SER A 110 14.90 -12.87 -1.37
C SER A 110 13.98 -12.33 -2.48
N PHE A 111 13.77 -13.16 -3.50
CA PHE A 111 12.96 -12.85 -4.66
C PHE A 111 11.55 -13.43 -4.53
N ALA A 112 10.57 -12.73 -5.10
CA ALA A 112 9.25 -13.28 -5.40
C ALA A 112 9.16 -13.56 -6.91
N ARG A 113 8.52 -14.66 -7.27
CA ARG A 113 8.39 -15.15 -8.65
C ARG A 113 6.93 -15.35 -9.01
N PRO A 114 6.60 -15.41 -10.30
CA PRO A 114 5.27 -15.84 -10.72
C PRO A 114 4.84 -17.14 -10.03
N GLY A 115 3.63 -17.15 -9.49
CA GLY A 115 3.09 -18.24 -8.68
C GLY A 115 3.31 -18.09 -7.16
N ASP A 116 4.19 -17.19 -6.71
CA ASP A 116 4.33 -16.90 -5.28
C ASP A 116 3.17 -16.02 -4.78
N ARG A 117 2.65 -16.37 -3.62
CA ARG A 117 1.71 -15.54 -2.87
C ARG A 117 2.49 -14.72 -1.85
N LEU A 118 2.48 -13.41 -2.04
CA LEU A 118 3.02 -12.46 -1.09
C LEU A 118 1.99 -12.21 0.01
N GLU A 119 2.43 -12.21 1.26
CA GLU A 119 1.65 -11.70 2.39
C GLU A 119 2.38 -10.50 2.97
N ALA A 120 1.72 -9.35 3.01
CA ALA A 120 2.23 -8.15 3.63
C ALA A 120 1.59 -7.98 5.01
N ASN A 121 2.43 -7.82 6.03
CA ASN A 121 2.03 -7.54 7.40
C ASN A 121 2.58 -6.18 7.80
N ILE A 122 1.69 -5.21 8.02
CA ILE A 122 2.05 -3.82 8.26
C ILE A 122 1.52 -3.38 9.63
N ARG A 123 2.35 -2.65 10.35
CA ARG A 123 2.02 -2.05 11.64
C ARG A 123 2.23 -0.54 11.60
N LEU A 124 1.22 0.20 12.04
CA LEU A 124 1.30 1.63 12.30
C LEU A 124 1.96 1.85 13.66
N ASN A 125 3.11 2.51 13.66
CA ASN A 125 3.90 2.79 14.87
C ASN A 125 3.45 4.10 15.52
N GLU A 126 3.37 5.19 14.73
CA GLU A 126 3.09 6.53 15.22
C GLU A 126 2.25 7.33 14.23
N ILE A 127 1.48 8.27 14.74
CA ILE A 127 0.76 9.29 13.97
C ILE A 127 1.16 10.65 14.53
N ILE A 128 1.65 11.53 13.67
CA ILE A 128 1.96 12.92 13.99
C ILE A 128 1.22 13.79 12.98
N GLU A 129 0.12 14.41 13.39
CA GLU A 129 -0.76 15.18 12.49
C GLU A 129 -1.29 14.33 11.34
N ASN A 130 -0.83 14.58 10.10
CA ASN A 130 -1.16 13.82 8.90
C ASN A 130 -0.02 12.90 8.43
N LEU A 131 0.98 12.67 9.28
CA LEU A 131 2.10 11.77 9.02
C LEU A 131 1.90 10.45 9.75
N PHE A 132 2.14 9.35 9.07
CA PHE A 132 1.94 7.99 9.55
C PHE A 132 3.22 7.18 9.39
N ASP A 133 3.82 6.77 10.49
CA ASP A 133 5.04 5.94 10.52
C ASP A 133 4.69 4.46 10.61
N PHE A 134 5.24 3.68 9.70
CA PHE A 134 4.97 2.25 9.56
C PHE A 134 6.22 1.39 9.57
N THR A 135 6.05 0.18 10.08
CA THR A 135 6.93 -0.96 9.80
C THR A 135 6.13 -2.01 9.03
N GLY A 136 6.71 -2.49 7.94
CA GLY A 136 6.11 -3.54 7.11
C GLY A 136 7.08 -4.68 6.82
N ARG A 137 6.52 -5.86 6.57
CA ARG A 137 7.26 -7.03 6.07
C ARG A 137 6.45 -7.77 5.04
N ILE A 138 7.13 -8.40 4.10
CA ILE A 138 6.54 -9.35 3.15
C ILE A 138 7.10 -10.73 3.42
N THR A 139 6.22 -11.72 3.45
CA THR A 139 6.58 -13.13 3.50
C THR A 139 6.07 -13.88 2.27
N VAL A 140 6.80 -14.92 1.89
CA VAL A 140 6.38 -15.97 0.95
C VAL A 140 6.55 -17.30 1.67
N ARG A 141 5.49 -18.11 1.79
CA ARG A 141 5.52 -19.39 2.52
C ARG A 141 6.19 -19.24 3.90
N GLU A 142 5.76 -18.22 4.66
CA GLU A 142 6.27 -17.88 6.00
C GLU A 142 7.70 -17.34 6.05
N THR A 143 8.44 -17.33 4.94
CA THR A 143 9.80 -16.78 4.87
C THR A 143 9.75 -15.27 4.60
N GLU A 144 10.37 -14.47 5.47
CA GLU A 144 10.49 -13.02 5.27
C GLU A 144 11.42 -12.73 4.09
N ILE A 145 10.87 -12.10 3.05
CA ILE A 145 11.64 -11.72 1.84
C ILE A 145 11.92 -10.22 1.78
N MET A 146 11.14 -9.41 2.51
CA MET A 146 11.33 -7.95 2.60
C MET A 146 10.91 -7.42 3.97
N ARG A 147 11.62 -6.40 4.43
CA ARG A 147 11.25 -5.56 5.58
C ARG A 147 11.53 -4.09 5.27
N ILE A 148 10.65 -3.20 5.74
CA ILE A 148 10.73 -1.76 5.48
C ILE A 148 10.20 -0.95 6.66
N ASP A 149 10.84 0.18 6.94
CA ASP A 149 10.35 1.24 7.82
C ASP A 149 10.16 2.50 6.98
N PHE A 150 8.96 3.07 6.98
CA PHE A 150 8.59 4.14 6.06
C PHE A 150 7.53 5.06 6.66
N ARG A 151 7.35 6.21 6.02
CA ARG A 151 6.35 7.22 6.37
C ARG A 151 5.47 7.55 5.20
N LEU A 152 4.17 7.52 5.42
CA LEU A 152 3.16 8.09 4.53
C LEU A 152 2.66 9.42 5.09
N SER A 153 2.12 10.25 4.19
CA SER A 153 1.36 11.44 4.56
C SER A 153 0.06 11.47 3.78
N ASN A 154 -1.00 11.93 4.43
CA ASN A 154 -2.19 12.37 3.72
C ASN A 154 -1.98 13.82 3.29
N ILE A 155 -2.14 14.09 2.00
CA ILE A 155 -1.98 15.42 1.42
C ILE A 155 -3.34 15.97 0.95
N ARG A 156 -3.39 17.30 0.77
CA ARG A 156 -4.55 17.95 0.17
C ARG A 156 -4.63 17.57 -1.30
N SER A 157 -5.83 17.18 -1.74
CA SER A 157 -6.08 16.84 -3.14
C SER A 157 -5.79 18.00 -4.10
N ALA A 158 -5.97 19.25 -3.66
CA ALA A 158 -5.65 20.44 -4.44
C ALA A 158 -4.20 20.48 -4.93
N LEU A 159 -3.26 19.89 -4.16
CA LEU A 159 -1.83 19.82 -4.55
C LEU A 159 -1.57 19.01 -5.82
N LEU A 160 -2.50 18.13 -6.23
CA LEU A 160 -2.37 17.38 -7.49
C LEU A 160 -2.41 18.27 -8.73
N ASN A 161 -3.05 19.44 -8.62
CA ASN A 161 -3.26 20.38 -9.74
C ASN A 161 -2.35 21.60 -9.67
N GLU A 162 -1.52 21.73 -8.63
CA GLU A 162 -0.55 22.81 -8.51
C GLU A 162 0.69 22.50 -9.35
N PRO A 163 1.19 23.45 -10.14
CA PRO A 163 2.46 23.26 -10.83
C PRO A 163 3.63 23.16 -9.84
N ALA A 164 4.61 22.31 -10.17
CA ALA A 164 5.81 22.10 -9.36
C ALA A 164 6.70 23.35 -9.30
#